data_93b5b1641c47453d875813cae121f69e
#
_entry.id   93b5b1641c47453d875813cae121f69e
#
_cell.length_a   1.000
_cell.length_b   1.000
_cell.length_c   1.000
_cell.angle_alpha   90.00
_cell.angle_beta   90.00
_cell.angle_gamma   90.00
#
_symmetry.space_group_name_H-M   'P 1'
#
loop_
_entity.id
_entity.type
_entity.pdbx_description
1 polymer ?
#
loop_
_entity_poly.entity_id
_entity_poly.type
_entity_poly.pdbx_seq_one_letter_code
_entity_poly.pdbx_strand_id
1 'polypeptide(L)'
;MSESNQSRHVPRISRMNRTAMFIVFLVAGALIVIGIAALLMSIFNHKEEGKEQYTEVVALDETTIDPAVWGQNFPEEYESYMKTSDPDPGNYFPRTPTADDPREWTSYDNLAHDQRLVTMWAGYAFSLDYTEPRGHNWMLVDQRHTKRTNQVKQSGYCLNCHVSVPKLFTDLGNGDAEAGWSKMNSMAYDEAYPIAEHYGALSCIDCHDPATMKLRVTRPAFVKGIAAYKASQGVQDYDVNRDASTQEMRTYVCAQCHVEYYQSPTDKNLTFPWNNGLTIDDEYNYYQQINFTDFTHKLTGAPIIKAQHPDFETWSNGPHAQAGVTCADCHMAYQSVGAKKVSNHHVTSPMADVNGTCGTCHKASDDEMKARVATIQTRFYQARDVSFDALVDLIDDIQAAQSNGTPQDRIDAARNYQRKANFYM
;
A
#
# COMPACT_ATOMS: atom_id res chain seq x y z
N MET A 1 -63.51 -62.29 -27.06
CA MET A 1 -62.30 -61.47 -26.62
C MET A 1 -62.56 -60.08 -27.12
N SER A 2 -62.92 -59.17 -26.20
CA SER A 2 -63.36 -57.82 -26.50
C SER A 2 -62.19 -56.90 -26.21
N GLU A 3 -61.60 -56.24 -27.25
CA GLU A 3 -60.60 -55.18 -27.09
C GLU A 3 -61.27 -53.85 -26.79
N SER A 4 -61.04 -53.31 -25.61
CA SER A 4 -61.48 -51.99 -25.22
C SER A 4 -60.56 -50.91 -25.79
N ASN A 5 -61.08 -50.17 -26.74
CA ASN A 5 -60.38 -49.01 -27.33
C ASN A 5 -60.53 -47.80 -26.37
N GLN A 6 -59.48 -47.51 -25.58
CA GLN A 6 -59.40 -46.30 -24.77
C GLN A 6 -58.88 -45.14 -25.64
N SER A 7 -59.75 -44.26 -26.07
CA SER A 7 -59.40 -42.99 -26.73
C SER A 7 -58.79 -42.02 -25.71
N ARG A 8 -57.47 -41.72 -25.87
CA ARG A 8 -56.81 -40.67 -25.10
C ARG A 8 -57.36 -39.28 -25.52
N HIS A 9 -58.04 -38.63 -24.62
CA HIS A 9 -58.42 -37.23 -24.77
C HIS A 9 -57.18 -36.35 -24.67
N VAL A 10 -56.66 -35.80 -25.77
CA VAL A 10 -55.66 -34.75 -25.82
C VAL A 10 -56.41 -33.44 -25.67
N PRO A 11 -56.17 -32.59 -24.63
CA PRO A 11 -56.87 -31.32 -24.47
C PRO A 11 -56.51 -30.41 -25.64
N ARG A 12 -57.52 -29.93 -26.38
CA ARG A 12 -57.36 -28.92 -27.40
C ARG A 12 -56.97 -27.60 -26.72
N ILE A 13 -55.73 -27.16 -26.85
CA ILE A 13 -55.32 -25.80 -26.51
C ILE A 13 -56.06 -24.85 -27.43
N SER A 14 -57.02 -24.08 -26.90
CA SER A 14 -57.75 -23.10 -27.67
C SER A 14 -56.76 -22.03 -28.19
N ARG A 15 -56.74 -21.83 -29.49
CA ARG A 15 -55.94 -20.75 -30.09
C ARG A 15 -56.47 -19.40 -29.62
N MET A 16 -55.72 -18.71 -28.79
CA MET A 16 -55.97 -17.33 -28.40
C MET A 16 -56.12 -16.46 -29.63
N ASN A 17 -57.15 -15.62 -29.70
CA ASN A 17 -57.29 -14.70 -30.83
C ASN A 17 -56.20 -13.63 -30.80
N ARG A 18 -55.88 -13.00 -31.92
CA ARG A 18 -54.80 -12.00 -32.07
C ARG A 18 -54.91 -10.86 -31.09
N THR A 19 -56.13 -10.41 -30.79
CA THR A 19 -56.40 -9.34 -29.84
C THR A 19 -56.08 -9.74 -28.42
N ALA A 20 -56.47 -10.95 -27.97
CA ALA A 20 -56.14 -11.48 -26.65
C ALA A 20 -54.61 -11.65 -26.49
N MET A 21 -53.93 -12.12 -27.53
CA MET A 21 -52.48 -12.25 -27.51
C MET A 21 -51.77 -10.88 -27.41
N PHE A 22 -52.27 -9.87 -28.14
CA PHE A 22 -51.75 -8.51 -28.04
C PHE A 22 -51.93 -7.93 -26.64
N ILE A 23 -53.13 -8.12 -26.01
CA ILE A 23 -53.37 -7.68 -24.61
C ILE A 23 -52.43 -8.37 -23.64
N VAL A 24 -52.17 -9.67 -23.79
CA VAL A 24 -51.26 -10.42 -22.91
C VAL A 24 -49.84 -9.88 -23.05
N PHE A 25 -49.35 -9.59 -24.26
CA PHE A 25 -48.02 -8.99 -24.46
C PHE A 25 -47.95 -7.58 -23.90
N LEU A 26 -48.99 -6.78 -24.03
CA LEU A 26 -49.04 -5.43 -23.51
C LEU A 26 -49.02 -5.42 -21.95
N VAL A 27 -49.78 -6.31 -21.33
CA VAL A 27 -49.78 -6.50 -19.85
C VAL A 27 -48.42 -7.03 -19.39
N ALA A 28 -47.85 -8.03 -20.05
CA ALA A 28 -46.55 -8.56 -19.72
C ALA A 28 -45.46 -7.47 -19.86
N GLY A 29 -45.47 -6.68 -20.91
CA GLY A 29 -44.57 -5.55 -21.10
C GLY A 29 -44.70 -4.50 -20.00
N ALA A 30 -45.91 -4.14 -19.63
CA ALA A 30 -46.19 -3.21 -18.52
C ALA A 30 -45.67 -3.74 -17.19
N LEU A 31 -45.86 -5.03 -16.88
CA LEU A 31 -45.35 -5.66 -15.66
C LEU A 31 -43.80 -5.68 -15.62
N ILE A 32 -43.14 -5.91 -16.76
CA ILE A 32 -41.68 -5.84 -16.86
C ILE A 32 -41.18 -4.40 -16.58
N VAL A 33 -41.82 -3.40 -17.19
CA VAL A 33 -41.46 -1.99 -16.96
C VAL A 33 -41.66 -1.60 -15.50
N ILE A 34 -42.75 -1.99 -14.86
CA ILE A 34 -43.01 -1.76 -13.44
C ILE A 34 -41.96 -2.47 -12.57
N GLY A 35 -41.60 -3.72 -12.91
CA GLY A 35 -40.56 -4.45 -12.21
C GLY A 35 -39.18 -3.78 -12.28
N ILE A 36 -38.81 -3.29 -13.46
CA ILE A 36 -37.57 -2.53 -13.66
C ILE A 36 -37.60 -1.20 -12.89
N ALA A 37 -38.72 -0.47 -12.94
CA ALA A 37 -38.86 0.78 -12.20
C ALA A 37 -38.79 0.55 -10.67
N ALA A 38 -39.43 -0.50 -10.16
CA ALA A 38 -39.34 -0.87 -8.75
C ALA A 38 -37.91 -1.27 -8.34
N LEU A 39 -37.20 -2.00 -9.20
CA LEU A 39 -35.80 -2.37 -8.95
C LEU A 39 -34.90 -1.13 -8.91
N LEU A 40 -35.06 -0.22 -9.89
CA LEU A 40 -34.31 1.03 -9.92
C LEU A 40 -34.60 1.88 -8.68
N MET A 41 -35.86 2.00 -8.28
CA MET A 41 -36.28 2.74 -7.09
C MET A 41 -35.69 2.12 -5.82
N SER A 42 -35.64 0.79 -5.72
CA SER A 42 -34.99 0.06 -4.62
C SER A 42 -33.48 0.34 -4.58
N ILE A 43 -32.82 0.35 -5.75
CA ILE A 43 -31.39 0.70 -5.85
C ILE A 43 -31.14 2.14 -5.42
N PHE A 44 -31.99 3.09 -5.84
CA PHE A 44 -31.86 4.48 -5.43
C PHE A 44 -32.13 4.66 -3.93
N ASN A 45 -33.13 4.01 -3.37
CA ASN A 45 -33.42 4.06 -1.94
C ASN A 45 -32.26 3.47 -1.12
N HIS A 46 -31.73 2.30 -1.51
CA HIS A 46 -30.55 1.72 -0.83
C HIS A 46 -29.30 2.56 -0.99
N LYS A 47 -29.16 3.31 -2.09
CA LYS A 47 -28.07 4.26 -2.28
C LYS A 47 -28.23 5.50 -1.40
N GLU A 48 -29.45 5.95 -1.14
CA GLU A 48 -29.74 7.04 -0.19
C GLU A 48 -29.59 6.56 1.27
N GLU A 49 -30.06 5.36 1.60
CA GLU A 49 -29.81 4.72 2.91
C GLU A 49 -28.31 4.50 3.17
N GLY A 50 -27.54 4.15 2.15
CA GLY A 50 -26.07 4.04 2.23
C GLY A 50 -25.34 5.38 2.35
N LYS A 51 -26.07 6.51 2.24
CA LYS A 51 -25.59 7.85 2.59
C LYS A 51 -25.98 8.23 4.01
N GLU A 52 -26.39 7.27 4.85
CA GLU A 52 -26.70 7.59 6.25
C GLU A 52 -25.55 8.37 6.86
N GLN A 53 -25.87 9.57 7.27
CA GLN A 53 -24.98 10.41 8.03
C GLN A 53 -24.64 9.65 9.31
N TYR A 54 -23.36 9.40 9.56
CA TYR A 54 -22.94 8.94 10.88
C TYR A 54 -23.42 9.95 11.93
N THR A 55 -23.76 9.47 13.09
CA THR A 55 -24.14 10.37 14.19
C THR A 55 -22.88 11.04 14.68
N GLU A 56 -22.75 12.35 14.42
CA GLU A 56 -21.65 13.13 14.96
C GLU A 56 -21.80 13.23 16.49
N VAL A 57 -20.95 12.51 17.20
CA VAL A 57 -20.88 12.50 18.67
C VAL A 57 -19.90 13.59 19.13
N VAL A 58 -18.82 13.76 18.41
CA VAL A 58 -17.77 14.76 18.67
C VAL A 58 -17.40 15.45 17.37
N ALA A 59 -17.20 16.78 17.42
CA ALA A 59 -16.69 17.53 16.27
C ALA A 59 -15.22 17.16 15.99
N LEU A 60 -14.92 16.94 14.72
CA LEU A 60 -13.57 16.65 14.23
C LEU A 60 -13.03 17.83 13.45
N ASP A 61 -11.74 18.13 13.63
CA ASP A 61 -11.05 19.17 12.89
C ASP A 61 -9.58 18.79 12.59
N GLU A 62 -8.84 19.69 11.94
CA GLU A 62 -7.42 19.48 11.57
C GLU A 62 -6.48 19.34 12.78
N THR A 63 -6.95 19.55 14.00
CA THR A 63 -6.18 19.36 15.23
C THR A 63 -6.48 18.04 15.93
N THR A 64 -7.48 17.30 15.47
CA THR A 64 -7.94 16.03 16.06
C THR A 64 -7.04 14.88 15.57
N ILE A 65 -5.87 14.75 16.20
CA ILE A 65 -4.87 13.72 15.83
C ILE A 65 -5.07 12.38 16.54
N ASP A 66 -5.77 12.36 17.69
CA ASP A 66 -6.00 11.13 18.46
C ASP A 66 -7.06 10.25 17.80
N PRO A 67 -6.71 9.01 17.34
CA PRO A 67 -7.67 8.10 16.73
C PRO A 67 -8.85 7.75 17.65
N ALA A 68 -8.68 7.77 18.99
CA ALA A 68 -9.73 7.47 19.94
C ALA A 68 -10.86 8.50 19.92
N VAL A 69 -10.57 9.75 19.57
CA VAL A 69 -11.58 10.79 19.38
C VAL A 69 -12.42 10.50 18.14
N TRP A 70 -11.78 10.11 17.04
CA TRP A 70 -12.45 9.66 15.82
C TRP A 70 -13.34 8.44 16.09
N GLY A 71 -12.87 7.51 16.93
CA GLY A 71 -13.59 6.32 17.35
C GLY A 71 -14.94 6.57 18.02
N GLN A 72 -15.18 7.79 18.55
CA GLN A 72 -16.50 8.14 19.09
C GLN A 72 -17.54 8.31 17.99
N ASN A 73 -17.13 8.73 16.80
CA ASN A 73 -17.99 8.83 15.63
C ASN A 73 -17.98 7.53 14.78
N PHE A 74 -16.86 6.80 14.78
CA PHE A 74 -16.59 5.63 13.92
C PHE A 74 -16.04 4.45 14.74
N PRO A 75 -16.85 3.89 15.68
CA PRO A 75 -16.34 2.88 16.61
C PRO A 75 -15.88 1.59 15.94
N GLU A 76 -16.55 1.13 14.89
CA GLU A 76 -16.21 -0.11 14.20
C GLU A 76 -14.88 0.01 13.41
N GLU A 77 -14.66 1.14 12.75
CA GLU A 77 -13.40 1.45 12.06
C GLU A 77 -12.26 1.60 13.06
N TYR A 78 -12.50 2.28 14.18
CA TYR A 78 -11.51 2.45 15.23
C TYR A 78 -11.14 1.12 15.90
N GLU A 79 -12.11 0.26 16.23
CA GLU A 79 -11.85 -1.06 16.78
C GLU A 79 -11.01 -1.93 15.82
N SER A 80 -11.30 -1.87 14.53
CA SER A 80 -10.50 -2.59 13.54
C SER A 80 -9.11 -1.97 13.34
N TYR A 81 -8.98 -0.64 13.40
CA TYR A 81 -7.68 0.05 13.37
C TYR A 81 -6.80 -0.35 14.57
N MET A 82 -7.37 -0.44 15.77
CA MET A 82 -6.63 -0.83 16.96
C MET A 82 -6.01 -2.22 16.87
N LYS A 83 -6.54 -3.11 16.03
CA LYS A 83 -5.93 -4.42 15.73
C LYS A 83 -4.58 -4.30 15.02
N THR A 84 -4.21 -3.15 14.47
CA THR A 84 -2.86 -2.92 13.94
C THR A 84 -1.78 -2.93 15.02
N SER A 85 -2.18 -2.94 16.30
CA SER A 85 -1.29 -3.16 17.44
C SER A 85 -1.08 -4.63 17.81
N ASP A 86 -1.92 -5.53 17.28
CA ASP A 86 -1.85 -6.96 17.56
C ASP A 86 -0.81 -7.63 16.66
N PRO A 87 -0.09 -8.64 17.15
CA PRO A 87 0.85 -9.36 16.31
C PRO A 87 0.12 -10.19 15.23
N ASP A 88 0.57 -10.05 14.00
CA ASP A 88 0.11 -10.94 12.93
C ASP A 88 0.61 -12.37 13.17
N PRO A 89 -0.20 -13.40 12.85
CA PRO A 89 0.21 -14.78 12.95
C PRO A 89 1.50 -15.06 12.17
N GLY A 90 2.51 -15.61 12.85
CA GLY A 90 3.82 -15.89 12.24
C GLY A 90 4.79 -14.71 12.22
N ASN A 91 4.38 -13.54 12.68
CA ASN A 91 5.22 -12.33 12.75
C ASN A 91 5.43 -11.84 14.19
N TYR A 92 5.42 -12.73 15.16
CA TYR A 92 5.64 -12.44 16.57
C TYR A 92 6.95 -13.05 17.06
N PHE A 93 7.90 -12.22 17.43
CA PHE A 93 9.21 -12.62 17.94
C PHE A 93 9.43 -12.01 19.32
N PRO A 94 9.22 -12.79 20.41
CA PRO A 94 9.40 -12.31 21.77
C PRO A 94 10.86 -11.93 22.03
N ARG A 95 11.05 -10.89 22.84
CA ARG A 95 12.38 -10.42 23.25
C ARG A 95 12.38 -9.97 24.71
N THR A 96 13.55 -9.88 25.30
CA THR A 96 13.73 -9.28 26.61
C THR A 96 13.91 -7.77 26.45
N PRO A 97 13.06 -6.92 27.06
CA PRO A 97 13.24 -5.47 27.05
C PRO A 97 14.59 -5.04 27.65
N THR A 98 15.15 -3.96 27.11
CA THR A 98 16.35 -3.30 27.63
C THR A 98 16.06 -1.81 27.87
N ALA A 99 16.99 -1.09 28.50
CA ALA A 99 16.83 0.35 28.70
C ALA A 99 16.77 1.12 27.36
N ASP A 100 17.50 0.66 26.34
CA ASP A 100 17.57 1.30 25.03
C ASP A 100 16.45 0.83 24.10
N ASP A 101 15.84 -0.33 24.38
CA ASP A 101 14.75 -0.87 23.59
C ASP A 101 13.73 -1.57 24.49
N PRO A 102 12.67 -0.87 24.90
CA PRO A 102 11.67 -1.37 25.85
C PRO A 102 10.66 -2.35 25.24
N ARG A 103 10.75 -2.67 23.94
CA ARG A 103 9.80 -3.54 23.26
C ARG A 103 9.89 -4.98 23.77
N GLU A 104 8.75 -5.58 24.08
CA GLU A 104 8.64 -6.96 24.56
C GLU A 104 8.62 -8.00 23.42
N TRP A 105 8.35 -7.53 22.20
CA TRP A 105 8.37 -8.32 20.98
C TRP A 105 8.71 -7.45 19.77
N THR A 106 9.17 -8.09 18.70
CA THR A 106 9.43 -7.46 17.39
C THR A 106 8.76 -8.27 16.31
N SER A 107 8.72 -7.72 15.11
CA SER A 107 8.36 -8.44 13.91
C SER A 107 9.57 -9.12 13.27
N TYR A 108 9.40 -9.57 12.03
CA TYR A 108 10.39 -10.29 11.23
C TYR A 108 11.69 -9.50 11.03
N ASP A 109 12.82 -10.18 11.20
CA ASP A 109 14.15 -9.64 10.91
C ASP A 109 14.67 -10.24 9.60
N ASN A 110 14.68 -9.45 8.55
CA ASN A 110 15.12 -9.86 7.22
C ASN A 110 16.60 -10.28 7.20
N LEU A 111 17.47 -9.64 8.00
CA LEU A 111 18.90 -9.99 8.04
C LEU A 111 19.16 -11.31 8.74
N ALA A 112 18.38 -11.61 9.79
CA ALA A 112 18.48 -12.92 10.46
C ALA A 112 18.01 -14.05 9.55
N HIS A 113 17.04 -13.77 8.68
CA HIS A 113 16.49 -14.73 7.75
C HIS A 113 17.37 -14.94 6.51
N ASP A 114 17.96 -13.88 5.97
CA ASP A 114 18.82 -13.94 4.78
C ASP A 114 20.08 -13.09 4.95
N GLN A 115 21.18 -13.75 5.30
CA GLN A 115 22.48 -13.11 5.54
C GLN A 115 23.11 -12.52 4.27
N ARG A 116 22.67 -12.89 3.08
CA ARG A 116 23.13 -12.29 1.81
C ARG A 116 22.86 -10.79 1.76
N LEU A 117 21.77 -10.34 2.40
CA LEU A 117 21.41 -8.92 2.49
C LEU A 117 22.48 -8.09 3.21
N VAL A 118 23.18 -8.66 4.20
CA VAL A 118 24.30 -8.00 4.89
C VAL A 118 25.44 -7.71 3.90
N THR A 119 25.74 -8.68 3.04
CA THR A 119 26.75 -8.53 1.98
C THR A 119 26.29 -7.57 0.90
N MET A 120 25.08 -7.75 0.39
CA MET A 120 24.53 -6.94 -0.71
C MET A 120 24.42 -5.45 -0.37
N TRP A 121 24.20 -5.11 0.90
CA TRP A 121 24.09 -3.73 1.37
C TRP A 121 25.23 -3.29 2.30
N ALA A 122 26.40 -3.93 2.21
CA ALA A 122 27.52 -3.61 3.06
C ALA A 122 27.93 -2.12 2.95
N GLY A 123 27.83 -1.42 4.09
CA GLY A 123 28.06 0.03 4.20
C GLY A 123 26.78 0.87 4.24
N TYR A 124 25.62 0.30 4.01
CA TYR A 124 24.32 0.96 4.15
C TYR A 124 23.67 0.64 5.50
N ALA A 125 22.84 1.53 6.00
CA ALA A 125 22.19 1.37 7.31
C ALA A 125 21.34 0.09 7.43
N PHE A 126 20.74 -0.36 6.34
CA PHE A 126 19.94 -1.59 6.28
C PHE A 126 20.76 -2.88 6.42
N SER A 127 22.08 -2.85 6.23
CA SER A 127 22.95 -4.00 6.54
C SER A 127 23.19 -4.20 8.04
N LEU A 128 22.76 -3.27 8.89
CA LEU A 128 22.87 -3.33 10.34
C LEU A 128 21.57 -3.79 11.00
N ASP A 129 20.44 -3.44 10.41
CA ASP A 129 19.09 -3.71 10.92
C ASP A 129 18.07 -3.60 9.79
N TYR A 130 17.34 -4.68 9.56
CA TYR A 130 16.23 -4.69 8.62
C TYR A 130 15.05 -5.46 9.22
N THR A 131 14.54 -4.94 10.34
CA THR A 131 13.35 -5.43 11.01
C THR A 131 12.13 -4.69 10.50
N GLU A 132 11.08 -5.43 10.15
CA GLU A 132 9.81 -4.84 9.73
C GLU A 132 9.09 -4.16 10.92
N PRO A 133 8.27 -3.13 10.68
CA PRO A 133 7.37 -2.60 11.71
C PRO A 133 6.32 -3.63 12.13
N ARG A 134 5.89 -3.58 13.38
CA ARG A 134 4.89 -4.49 13.95
C ARG A 134 3.46 -4.22 13.46
N GLY A 135 3.23 -3.09 12.79
CA GLY A 135 1.94 -2.60 12.28
C GLY A 135 1.85 -1.08 12.41
N HIS A 136 0.80 -0.49 11.84
CA HIS A 136 0.68 0.98 11.77
C HIS A 136 0.70 1.65 13.14
N ASN A 137 0.12 1.03 14.17
CA ASN A 137 0.14 1.58 15.53
C ASN A 137 1.55 1.62 16.15
N TRP A 138 2.48 0.80 15.65
CA TRP A 138 3.86 0.71 16.16
C TRP A 138 4.90 1.42 15.30
N MET A 139 4.52 1.92 14.12
CA MET A 139 5.47 2.37 13.10
C MET A 139 6.45 3.43 13.60
N LEU A 140 6.02 4.34 14.48
CA LEU A 140 6.87 5.40 15.03
C LEU A 140 7.87 4.85 16.05
N VAL A 141 7.39 4.08 17.04
CA VAL A 141 8.25 3.51 18.09
C VAL A 141 9.20 2.47 17.51
N ASP A 142 8.76 1.69 16.52
CA ASP A 142 9.63 0.71 15.87
C ASP A 142 10.72 1.38 15.05
N GLN A 143 10.43 2.48 14.35
CA GLN A 143 11.44 3.29 13.67
C GLN A 143 12.51 3.78 14.64
N ARG A 144 12.11 4.28 15.82
CA ARG A 144 13.04 4.79 16.84
C ARG A 144 14.01 3.73 17.35
N HIS A 145 13.56 2.49 17.49
CA HIS A 145 14.35 1.41 18.10
C HIS A 145 15.09 0.56 17.07
N THR A 146 15.29 1.04 15.84
CA THR A 146 16.18 0.39 14.87
C THR A 146 17.64 0.79 15.07
N LYS A 147 18.57 -0.12 14.76
CA LYS A 147 20.00 0.24 14.69
C LYS A 147 20.27 1.26 13.60
N ARG A 148 19.41 1.32 12.58
CA ARG A 148 19.50 2.31 11.48
C ARG A 148 19.45 3.74 12.00
N THR A 149 18.60 4.02 12.99
CA THR A 149 18.45 5.36 13.58
C THR A 149 19.36 5.60 14.78
N ASN A 150 19.74 4.54 15.51
CA ASN A 150 20.54 4.66 16.73
C ASN A 150 22.06 4.62 16.47
N GLN A 151 22.51 3.93 15.43
CA GLN A 151 23.95 3.77 15.12
C GLN A 151 24.40 4.50 13.86
N VAL A 152 23.47 4.94 13.03
CA VAL A 152 23.75 5.69 11.80
C VAL A 152 23.03 7.03 11.86
N LYS A 153 23.76 8.10 11.52
CA LYS A 153 23.16 9.44 11.45
C LYS A 153 22.14 9.46 10.31
N GLN A 154 20.87 9.65 10.66
CA GLN A 154 19.76 9.80 9.74
C GLN A 154 19.20 11.22 9.81
N SER A 155 18.48 11.63 8.79
CA SER A 155 17.66 12.84 8.83
C SER A 155 16.21 12.50 9.16
N GLY A 156 15.39 13.50 9.47
CA GLY A 156 13.99 13.34 9.82
C GLY A 156 13.09 12.90 8.64
N TYR A 157 13.64 12.70 7.43
CA TYR A 157 12.83 12.28 6.29
C TYR A 157 12.13 10.94 6.51
N CYS A 158 12.68 10.03 7.33
CA CYS A 158 12.02 8.78 7.71
C CYS A 158 10.63 9.02 8.35
N LEU A 159 10.49 10.12 9.08
CA LEU A 159 9.26 10.48 9.77
C LEU A 159 8.12 10.91 8.84
N ASN A 160 8.37 11.12 7.54
CA ASN A 160 7.29 11.33 6.56
C ASN A 160 6.28 10.18 6.55
N CYS A 161 6.75 8.95 6.76
CA CYS A 161 5.93 7.74 6.70
C CYS A 161 5.63 7.17 8.09
N HIS A 162 6.44 7.47 9.11
CA HIS A 162 6.38 6.82 10.41
C HIS A 162 5.70 7.63 11.53
N VAL A 163 5.05 8.77 11.19
CA VAL A 163 4.31 9.63 12.14
C VAL A 163 3.06 10.19 11.48
N SER A 164 2.06 10.61 12.28
CA SER A 164 0.94 11.40 11.77
C SER A 164 1.41 12.80 11.41
N VAL A 165 1.25 13.20 10.14
CA VAL A 165 1.91 14.38 9.58
C VAL A 165 1.04 15.63 9.43
N PRO A 166 -0.31 15.59 9.29
CA PRO A 166 -1.06 16.79 8.93
C PRO A 166 -0.84 17.97 9.90
N LYS A 167 -1.05 17.72 11.19
CA LYS A 167 -0.83 18.74 12.21
C LYS A 167 0.67 19.00 12.44
N LEU A 168 1.51 17.95 12.44
CA LEU A 168 2.95 18.07 12.62
C LEU A 168 3.57 19.05 11.61
N PHE A 169 3.28 18.88 10.33
CA PHE A 169 3.84 19.74 9.29
C PHE A 169 3.30 21.17 9.38
N THR A 170 2.01 21.31 9.67
CA THR A 170 1.39 22.63 9.86
C THR A 170 2.02 23.38 11.03
N ASP A 171 2.21 22.73 12.19
CA ASP A 171 2.83 23.33 13.37
C ASP A 171 4.31 23.67 13.13
N LEU A 172 5.06 22.74 12.55
CA LEU A 172 6.49 22.92 12.31
C LEU A 172 6.78 24.01 11.27
N GLY A 173 5.85 24.22 10.34
CA GLY A 173 5.89 25.26 9.31
C GLY A 173 5.15 26.57 9.67
N ASN A 174 4.70 26.74 10.91
CA ASN A 174 3.93 27.92 11.34
C ASN A 174 2.69 28.19 10.47
N GLY A 175 1.94 27.16 10.13
CA GLY A 175 0.76 27.23 9.27
C GLY A 175 0.98 26.79 7.82
N ASP A 176 2.22 26.60 7.40
CA ASP A 176 2.58 26.12 6.06
C ASP A 176 3.09 24.66 6.15
N ALA A 177 2.24 23.70 5.74
CA ALA A 177 2.57 22.29 5.82
C ALA A 177 3.75 21.89 4.91
N GLU A 178 3.96 22.57 3.77
CA GLU A 178 5.09 22.30 2.89
C GLU A 178 6.41 22.79 3.50
N ALA A 179 6.41 23.97 4.10
CA ALA A 179 7.56 24.48 4.85
C ALA A 179 7.90 23.57 6.03
N GLY A 180 6.88 23.08 6.76
CA GLY A 180 7.07 22.14 7.86
C GLY A 180 7.64 20.80 7.42
N TRP A 181 7.14 20.25 6.32
CA TRP A 181 7.68 19.05 5.69
C TRP A 181 9.15 19.20 5.31
N SER A 182 9.50 20.28 4.60
CA SER A 182 10.88 20.54 4.20
C SER A 182 11.81 20.71 5.41
N LYS A 183 11.34 21.39 6.47
CA LYS A 183 12.08 21.53 7.73
C LYS A 183 12.30 20.18 8.40
N MET A 184 11.26 19.33 8.51
CA MET A 184 11.37 17.97 9.08
C MET A 184 12.42 17.14 8.33
N ASN A 185 12.39 17.14 7.01
CA ASN A 185 13.32 16.37 6.17
C ASN A 185 14.79 16.78 6.37
N SER A 186 15.04 18.06 6.68
CA SER A 186 16.41 18.60 6.84
C SER A 186 16.95 18.46 8.26
N MET A 187 16.09 18.24 9.26
CA MET A 187 16.52 18.03 10.65
C MET A 187 17.27 16.71 10.81
N ALA A 188 18.18 16.63 11.79
CA ALA A 188 18.69 15.34 12.23
C ALA A 188 17.57 14.51 12.88
N TYR A 189 17.59 13.20 12.70
CA TYR A 189 16.54 12.31 13.23
C TYR A 189 16.36 12.45 14.73
N ASP A 190 17.47 12.55 15.49
CA ASP A 190 17.43 12.72 16.96
C ASP A 190 16.85 14.07 17.42
N GLU A 191 16.85 15.07 16.56
CA GLU A 191 16.19 16.37 16.81
C GLU A 191 14.73 16.34 16.38
N ALA A 192 14.41 15.61 15.32
CA ALA A 192 13.07 15.51 14.73
C ALA A 192 12.16 14.58 15.54
N TYR A 193 12.68 13.45 16.03
CA TYR A 193 11.90 12.43 16.73
C TYR A 193 11.18 12.94 17.98
N PRO A 194 11.82 13.69 18.92
CA PRO A 194 11.14 14.22 20.10
C PRO A 194 9.98 15.16 19.78
N ILE A 195 10.03 15.85 18.63
CA ILE A 195 8.92 16.67 18.12
C ILE A 195 7.82 15.74 17.59
N ALA A 196 8.18 14.80 16.72
CA ALA A 196 7.26 13.87 16.06
C ALA A 196 6.50 12.98 17.06
N GLU A 197 7.13 12.58 18.16
CA GLU A 197 6.54 11.71 19.19
C GLU A 197 5.23 12.26 19.77
N HIS A 198 5.07 13.58 19.82
CA HIS A 198 3.84 14.23 20.30
C HIS A 198 2.64 14.06 19.36
N TYR A 199 2.87 13.66 18.10
CA TYR A 199 1.81 13.51 17.09
C TYR A 199 1.41 12.05 16.88
N GLY A 200 2.15 11.11 17.46
CA GLY A 200 1.82 9.68 17.43
C GLY A 200 2.09 9.01 16.07
N ALA A 201 1.71 7.74 15.98
CA ALA A 201 1.76 6.95 14.75
C ALA A 201 0.67 7.38 13.75
N LEU A 202 0.46 6.60 12.69
CA LEU A 202 -0.60 6.84 11.71
C LEU A 202 -1.97 7.02 12.40
N SER A 203 -2.72 8.04 11.98
CA SER A 203 -4.05 8.36 12.53
C SER A 203 -5.08 8.52 11.40
N CYS A 204 -6.35 8.57 11.77
CA CYS A 204 -7.46 8.75 10.83
C CYS A 204 -7.26 9.99 9.93
N ILE A 205 -6.75 11.08 10.51
CA ILE A 205 -6.51 12.37 9.83
C ILE A 205 -5.47 12.28 8.71
N ASP A 206 -4.58 11.27 8.71
CA ASP A 206 -3.60 11.07 7.64
C ASP A 206 -4.22 10.66 6.32
N CYS A 207 -5.41 10.03 6.36
CA CYS A 207 -6.11 9.50 5.20
C CYS A 207 -7.48 10.15 4.98
N HIS A 208 -8.10 10.74 6.03
CA HIS A 208 -9.43 11.29 5.98
C HIS A 208 -9.45 12.80 6.26
N ASP A 209 -10.28 13.52 5.49
CA ASP A 209 -10.63 14.89 5.79
C ASP A 209 -11.61 14.93 6.97
N PRO A 210 -11.31 15.65 8.07
CA PRO A 210 -12.12 15.58 9.27
C PRO A 210 -13.52 16.16 9.11
N ALA A 211 -13.72 17.10 8.19
CA ALA A 211 -15.02 17.74 7.97
C ALA A 211 -15.94 16.91 7.08
N THR A 212 -15.40 16.10 6.18
CA THR A 212 -16.18 15.41 5.13
C THR A 212 -16.02 13.89 5.12
N MET A 213 -15.06 13.36 5.87
CA MET A 213 -14.61 11.96 5.85
C MET A 213 -14.12 11.46 4.48
N LYS A 214 -14.00 12.32 3.49
CA LYS A 214 -13.42 11.93 2.20
C LYS A 214 -11.96 11.53 2.37
N LEU A 215 -11.53 10.56 1.56
CA LEU A 215 -10.11 10.23 1.47
C LEU A 215 -9.33 11.44 0.93
N ARG A 216 -8.17 11.67 1.50
CA ARG A 216 -7.23 12.70 1.06
C ARG A 216 -5.78 12.25 1.20
N VAL A 217 -4.94 12.82 0.39
CA VAL A 217 -3.48 12.72 0.49
C VAL A 217 -2.97 13.90 1.31
N THR A 218 -2.16 13.63 2.31
CA THR A 218 -1.66 14.64 3.26
C THR A 218 -0.15 14.87 3.17
N ARG A 219 0.58 14.02 2.44
CA ARG A 219 2.04 14.07 2.35
C ARG A 219 2.52 14.82 1.11
N PRO A 220 3.25 15.94 1.26
CA PRO A 220 3.72 16.75 0.13
C PRO A 220 4.60 15.98 -0.86
N ALA A 221 5.38 15.00 -0.38
CA ALA A 221 6.18 14.14 -1.25
C ALA A 221 5.30 13.40 -2.27
N PHE A 222 4.18 12.81 -1.82
CA PHE A 222 3.26 12.11 -2.71
C PHE A 222 2.53 13.08 -3.66
N VAL A 223 2.06 14.21 -3.15
CA VAL A 223 1.41 15.24 -4.00
C VAL A 223 2.31 15.62 -5.17
N LYS A 224 3.59 15.88 -4.90
CA LYS A 224 4.59 16.22 -5.94
C LYS A 224 4.91 15.04 -6.86
N GLY A 225 5.11 13.86 -6.30
CA GLY A 225 5.44 12.64 -7.04
C GLY A 225 4.35 12.23 -8.00
N ILE A 226 3.09 12.18 -7.54
CA ILE A 226 1.97 11.80 -8.40
C ILE A 226 1.69 12.86 -9.49
N ALA A 227 1.90 14.15 -9.19
CA ALA A 227 1.80 15.20 -10.19
C ALA A 227 2.88 15.06 -11.27
N ALA A 228 4.13 14.73 -10.89
CA ALA A 228 5.22 14.45 -11.83
C ALA A 228 4.91 13.22 -12.71
N TYR A 229 4.40 12.14 -12.12
CA TYR A 229 3.94 10.96 -12.87
C TYR A 229 2.84 11.31 -13.86
N LYS A 230 1.79 12.01 -13.43
CA LYS A 230 0.68 12.43 -14.31
C LYS A 230 1.18 13.34 -15.43
N ALA A 231 2.15 14.23 -15.14
CA ALA A 231 2.78 15.07 -16.16
C ALA A 231 3.55 14.25 -17.21
N SER A 232 4.24 13.17 -16.80
CA SER A 232 4.90 12.23 -17.74
C SER A 232 3.88 11.53 -18.67
N GLN A 233 2.63 11.40 -18.22
CA GLN A 233 1.52 10.87 -19.00
C GLN A 233 0.75 11.96 -19.81
N GLY A 234 1.26 13.19 -19.82
CA GLY A 234 0.66 14.33 -20.55
C GLY A 234 -0.44 15.07 -19.80
N VAL A 235 -0.70 14.75 -18.52
CA VAL A 235 -1.68 15.46 -17.68
C VAL A 235 -0.96 16.53 -16.87
N GLN A 236 -1.21 17.81 -17.21
CA GLN A 236 -0.60 18.95 -16.53
C GLN A 236 -1.49 19.46 -15.39
N ASP A 237 -0.91 20.16 -14.43
CA ASP A 237 -1.58 20.82 -13.30
C ASP A 237 -2.46 19.87 -12.46
N TYR A 238 -2.05 18.60 -12.36
CA TYR A 238 -2.76 17.59 -11.59
C TYR A 238 -2.65 17.84 -10.08
N ASP A 239 -3.79 17.94 -9.41
CA ASP A 239 -3.93 17.99 -7.96
C ASP A 239 -4.64 16.73 -7.48
N VAL A 240 -3.95 15.88 -6.73
CA VAL A 240 -4.45 14.58 -6.30
C VAL A 240 -5.74 14.68 -5.47
N ASN A 241 -5.86 15.70 -4.62
CA ASN A 241 -7.04 15.87 -3.76
C ASN A 241 -8.25 16.45 -4.49
N ARG A 242 -8.03 17.09 -5.65
CA ARG A 242 -9.08 17.63 -6.51
C ARG A 242 -9.47 16.65 -7.63
N ASP A 243 -8.49 16.03 -8.27
CA ASP A 243 -8.64 15.38 -9.57
C ASP A 243 -8.71 13.85 -9.49
N ALA A 244 -8.20 13.25 -8.39
CA ALA A 244 -8.25 11.81 -8.24
C ALA A 244 -9.68 11.31 -8.04
N SER A 245 -10.02 10.24 -8.75
CA SER A 245 -11.27 9.51 -8.53
C SER A 245 -11.26 8.84 -7.13
N THR A 246 -12.45 8.53 -6.61
CA THR A 246 -12.58 7.78 -5.36
C THR A 246 -11.81 6.45 -5.43
N GLN A 247 -11.81 5.80 -6.59
CA GLN A 247 -11.09 4.54 -6.81
C GLN A 247 -9.56 4.73 -6.72
N GLU A 248 -9.01 5.78 -7.35
CA GLU A 248 -7.59 6.11 -7.23
C GLU A 248 -7.22 6.46 -5.79
N MET A 249 -8.05 7.25 -5.08
CA MET A 249 -7.78 7.62 -3.69
C MET A 249 -7.69 6.41 -2.75
N ARG A 250 -8.44 5.33 -2.99
CA ARG A 250 -8.37 4.06 -2.24
C ARG A 250 -7.01 3.32 -2.40
N THR A 251 -6.19 3.75 -3.34
CA THR A 251 -4.79 3.33 -3.52
C THR A 251 -3.84 4.43 -3.03
N TYR A 252 -4.07 5.68 -3.39
CA TYR A 252 -3.13 6.78 -3.14
C TYR A 252 -2.90 7.08 -1.66
N VAL A 253 -3.90 6.88 -0.81
CA VAL A 253 -3.73 7.02 0.65
C VAL A 253 -2.76 5.99 1.25
N CYS A 254 -2.60 4.83 0.62
CA CYS A 254 -1.59 3.83 0.99
C CYS A 254 -0.23 4.19 0.37
N ALA A 255 -0.26 4.56 -0.90
CA ALA A 255 0.92 4.91 -1.69
C ALA A 255 1.66 6.17 -1.18
N GLN A 256 1.08 6.95 -0.27
CA GLN A 256 1.79 8.04 0.40
C GLN A 256 3.07 7.57 1.11
N CYS A 257 3.12 6.29 1.51
CA CYS A 257 4.20 5.68 2.27
C CYS A 257 4.71 4.39 1.63
N HIS A 258 3.86 3.64 0.93
CA HIS A 258 4.19 2.36 0.30
C HIS A 258 4.67 2.56 -1.15
N VAL A 259 5.87 3.09 -1.30
CA VAL A 259 6.47 3.55 -2.56
C VAL A 259 7.99 3.44 -2.57
N GLU A 260 8.57 3.48 -3.75
CA GLU A 260 9.99 3.78 -3.92
C GLU A 260 10.26 5.26 -3.67
N TYR A 261 11.32 5.55 -2.91
CA TYR A 261 11.67 6.92 -2.55
C TYR A 261 13.18 7.10 -2.33
N TYR A 262 13.61 8.34 -2.39
CA TYR A 262 14.96 8.74 -2.02
C TYR A 262 14.97 10.11 -1.33
N GLN A 263 16.05 10.41 -0.61
CA GLN A 263 16.29 11.77 -0.13
C GLN A 263 17.02 12.57 -1.21
N SER A 264 16.38 13.61 -1.70
CA SER A 264 16.95 14.49 -2.72
C SER A 264 18.28 15.09 -2.25
N PRO A 265 19.38 14.99 -3.02
CA PRO A 265 20.66 15.53 -2.62
C PRO A 265 20.70 17.07 -2.62
N THR A 266 19.76 17.72 -3.31
CA THR A 266 19.73 19.18 -3.50
C THR A 266 19.02 19.90 -2.36
N ASP A 267 17.82 19.47 -1.99
CA ASP A 267 16.95 20.13 -1.02
C ASP A 267 16.66 19.28 0.22
N LYS A 268 17.19 18.04 0.29
CA LYS A 268 17.01 17.08 1.36
C LYS A 268 15.58 16.57 1.54
N ASN A 269 14.68 16.89 0.64
CA ASN A 269 13.30 16.43 0.72
C ASN A 269 13.15 14.95 0.30
N LEU A 270 12.20 14.28 0.92
CA LEU A 270 11.75 12.97 0.46
C LEU A 270 11.15 13.13 -0.94
N THR A 271 11.61 12.35 -1.90
CA THR A 271 11.23 12.49 -3.31
C THR A 271 11.00 11.12 -3.92
N PHE A 272 10.11 11.05 -4.91
CA PHE A 272 9.79 9.82 -5.63
C PHE A 272 10.38 9.87 -7.06
N PRO A 273 10.90 8.75 -7.60
CA PRO A 273 11.60 8.72 -8.90
C PRO A 273 10.64 8.62 -10.11
N TRP A 274 9.49 9.27 -10.09
CA TRP A 274 8.36 9.03 -10.99
C TRP A 274 8.29 9.93 -12.24
N ASN A 275 9.30 10.74 -12.47
CA ASN A 275 9.31 11.69 -13.60
C ASN A 275 9.30 11.01 -14.99
N ASN A 276 9.76 9.76 -15.08
CA ASN A 276 9.77 8.99 -16.33
C ASN A 276 8.62 7.98 -16.42
N GLY A 277 8.02 7.59 -15.30
CA GLY A 277 7.00 6.54 -15.19
C GLY A 277 7.13 5.75 -13.90
N LEU A 278 6.43 4.61 -13.83
CA LEU A 278 6.35 3.73 -12.65
C LEU A 278 6.93 2.33 -12.90
N THR A 279 7.56 2.08 -14.04
CA THR A 279 8.25 0.80 -14.22
C THR A 279 9.63 0.84 -13.57
N ILE A 280 10.17 -0.31 -13.19
CA ILE A 280 11.52 -0.38 -12.62
C ILE A 280 12.58 0.21 -13.56
N ASP A 281 12.38 0.07 -14.88
CA ASP A 281 13.28 0.68 -15.89
C ASP A 281 13.14 2.20 -15.90
N ASP A 282 11.94 2.77 -15.75
CA ASP A 282 11.71 4.21 -15.69
C ASP A 282 12.41 4.82 -14.48
N GLU A 283 12.28 4.20 -13.31
CA GLU A 283 12.90 4.65 -12.07
C GLU A 283 14.41 4.51 -12.11
N TYR A 284 14.93 3.38 -12.58
CA TYR A 284 16.37 3.22 -12.74
C TYR A 284 16.96 4.26 -13.71
N ASN A 285 16.28 4.51 -14.84
CA ASN A 285 16.70 5.53 -15.81
C ASN A 285 16.63 6.95 -15.20
N TYR A 286 15.61 7.24 -14.39
CA TYR A 286 15.54 8.50 -13.64
C TYR A 286 16.74 8.67 -12.71
N TYR A 287 17.08 7.66 -11.90
CA TYR A 287 18.25 7.70 -11.02
C TYR A 287 19.58 7.86 -11.77
N GLN A 288 19.68 7.27 -12.96
CA GLN A 288 20.84 7.45 -13.83
C GLN A 288 20.91 8.89 -14.37
N GLN A 289 19.80 9.49 -14.78
CA GLN A 289 19.73 10.86 -15.28
C GLN A 289 20.20 11.89 -14.25
N ILE A 290 19.82 11.70 -12.98
CA ILE A 290 20.22 12.61 -11.89
C ILE A 290 21.52 12.18 -11.20
N ASN A 291 22.18 11.13 -11.68
CA ASN A 291 23.39 10.54 -11.10
C ASN A 291 23.26 10.25 -9.59
N PHE A 292 22.10 9.73 -9.17
CA PHE A 292 21.82 9.47 -7.77
C PHE A 292 22.52 8.21 -7.27
N THR A 293 22.91 8.22 -6.00
CA THR A 293 23.54 7.10 -5.29
C THR A 293 23.13 7.16 -3.84
N ASP A 294 22.55 6.08 -3.30
CA ASP A 294 22.20 5.98 -1.88
C ASP A 294 23.46 5.85 -1.02
N PHE A 295 24.36 4.96 -1.42
CA PHE A 295 25.58 4.70 -0.68
C PHE A 295 26.68 4.12 -1.58
N THR A 296 27.93 4.22 -1.09
CA THR A 296 29.06 3.52 -1.70
C THR A 296 29.24 2.18 -1.01
N HIS A 297 29.18 1.10 -1.77
CA HIS A 297 29.32 -0.26 -1.24
C HIS A 297 30.68 -0.48 -0.59
N LYS A 298 30.69 -0.89 0.68
CA LYS A 298 31.90 -0.96 1.51
C LYS A 298 32.97 -1.90 0.95
N LEU A 299 32.57 -2.99 0.31
CA LEU A 299 33.48 -4.03 -0.15
C LEU A 299 33.99 -3.76 -1.58
N THR A 300 33.15 -3.26 -2.44
CA THR A 300 33.46 -3.10 -3.88
C THR A 300 33.72 -1.67 -4.31
N GLY A 301 33.31 -0.68 -3.51
CA GLY A 301 33.35 0.73 -3.91
C GLY A 301 32.33 1.11 -4.99
N ALA A 302 31.36 0.23 -5.30
CA ALA A 302 30.31 0.51 -6.26
C ALA A 302 29.32 1.57 -5.74
N PRO A 303 28.87 2.52 -6.59
CA PRO A 303 27.81 3.45 -6.23
C PRO A 303 26.44 2.74 -6.32
N ILE A 304 25.83 2.41 -5.20
CA ILE A 304 24.62 1.56 -5.12
C ILE A 304 23.36 2.40 -4.94
N ILE A 305 22.27 1.94 -5.54
CA ILE A 305 20.89 2.32 -5.24
C ILE A 305 20.22 1.10 -4.61
N LYS A 306 19.56 1.29 -3.49
CA LYS A 306 18.68 0.28 -2.89
C LYS A 306 17.22 0.68 -3.13
N ALA A 307 16.47 -0.14 -3.85
CA ALA A 307 15.02 0.02 -3.87
C ALA A 307 14.47 -0.09 -2.44
N GLN A 308 13.57 0.81 -2.05
CA GLN A 308 13.07 0.84 -0.67
C GLN A 308 11.92 -0.16 -0.50
N HIS A 309 10.71 0.22 -0.85
CA HIS A 309 9.53 -0.68 -0.85
C HIS A 309 8.53 -0.23 -1.94
N PRO A 310 8.83 -0.53 -3.22
CA PRO A 310 8.07 -0.06 -4.38
C PRO A 310 6.73 -0.79 -4.54
N ASP A 311 5.89 -0.77 -3.48
CA ASP A 311 4.62 -1.51 -3.45
C ASP A 311 3.61 -0.93 -4.45
N PHE A 312 3.50 0.41 -4.49
CA PHE A 312 2.60 1.11 -5.41
C PHE A 312 3.02 0.91 -6.87
N GLU A 313 4.30 1.00 -7.15
CA GLU A 313 4.87 0.81 -8.49
C GLU A 313 4.68 -0.63 -8.96
N THR A 314 5.00 -1.61 -8.12
CA THR A 314 4.81 -3.04 -8.42
C THR A 314 3.33 -3.35 -8.64
N TRP A 315 2.44 -2.85 -7.77
CA TRP A 315 1.00 -3.01 -7.92
C TRP A 315 0.50 -2.35 -9.21
N SER A 316 0.95 -1.12 -9.53
CA SER A 316 0.53 -0.35 -10.70
C SER A 316 0.80 -1.07 -12.02
N ASN A 317 1.87 -1.87 -12.07
CA ASN A 317 2.23 -2.69 -13.23
C ASN A 317 1.55 -4.08 -13.25
N GLY A 318 0.78 -4.40 -12.20
CA GLY A 318 0.13 -5.68 -12.03
C GLY A 318 -1.27 -5.78 -12.66
N PRO A 319 -1.79 -7.01 -12.84
CA PRO A 319 -3.10 -7.23 -13.45
C PRO A 319 -4.25 -6.70 -12.59
N HIS A 320 -4.11 -6.63 -11.27
CA HIS A 320 -5.14 -6.11 -10.38
C HIS A 320 -5.33 -4.59 -10.57
N ALA A 321 -4.26 -3.82 -10.69
CA ALA A 321 -4.33 -2.40 -11.01
C ALA A 321 -5.03 -2.15 -12.35
N GLN A 322 -4.67 -2.93 -13.39
CA GLN A 322 -5.29 -2.85 -14.71
C GLN A 322 -6.78 -3.21 -14.69
N ALA A 323 -7.22 -4.05 -13.75
CA ALA A 323 -8.61 -4.39 -13.52
C ALA A 323 -9.35 -3.39 -12.61
N GLY A 324 -8.69 -2.32 -12.14
CA GLY A 324 -9.26 -1.31 -11.26
C GLY A 324 -9.40 -1.74 -9.79
N VAL A 325 -8.71 -2.83 -9.38
CA VAL A 325 -8.67 -3.28 -7.97
C VAL A 325 -7.68 -2.43 -7.20
N THR A 326 -8.07 -1.92 -6.05
CA THR A 326 -7.25 -1.02 -5.22
C THR A 326 -6.53 -1.75 -4.07
N CYS A 327 -5.57 -1.08 -3.43
CA CYS A 327 -4.94 -1.59 -2.22
C CYS A 327 -5.99 -1.87 -1.12
N ALA A 328 -6.94 -0.95 -0.94
CA ALA A 328 -8.01 -1.09 0.05
C ALA A 328 -8.97 -2.25 -0.23
N ASP A 329 -9.17 -2.65 -1.48
CA ASP A 329 -10.04 -3.79 -1.82
C ASP A 329 -9.49 -5.12 -1.27
N CYS A 330 -8.17 -5.23 -1.15
CA CYS A 330 -7.49 -6.41 -0.62
C CYS A 330 -7.14 -6.29 0.86
N HIS A 331 -6.59 -5.14 1.30
CA HIS A 331 -6.07 -4.96 2.66
C HIS A 331 -7.09 -4.36 3.64
N MET A 332 -8.19 -3.80 3.14
CA MET A 332 -9.26 -3.17 3.92
C MET A 332 -10.63 -3.62 3.43
N ALA A 333 -10.79 -4.92 3.17
CA ALA A 333 -12.04 -5.49 2.66
C ALA A 333 -13.24 -5.12 3.55
N TYR A 334 -14.39 -4.91 2.91
CA TYR A 334 -15.61 -4.59 3.63
C TYR A 334 -16.09 -5.77 4.48
N GLN A 335 -16.42 -5.48 5.74
CA GLN A 335 -17.03 -6.41 6.67
C GLN A 335 -18.48 -6.02 6.94
N SER A 336 -19.35 -7.00 7.23
CA SER A 336 -20.71 -6.75 7.68
C SER A 336 -20.74 -6.70 9.20
N VAL A 337 -21.09 -5.54 9.76
CA VAL A 337 -21.31 -5.36 11.20
C VAL A 337 -22.80 -5.03 11.40
N GLY A 338 -23.59 -6.03 11.79
CA GLY A 338 -25.03 -5.90 11.77
C GLY A 338 -25.56 -5.64 10.35
N ALA A 339 -26.28 -4.55 10.17
CA ALA A 339 -26.81 -4.11 8.86
C ALA A 339 -25.85 -3.20 8.07
N LYS A 340 -24.71 -2.80 8.66
CA LYS A 340 -23.74 -1.88 8.05
C LYS A 340 -22.65 -2.65 7.31
N LYS A 341 -22.12 -2.04 6.24
CA LYS A 341 -20.84 -2.41 5.61
C LYS A 341 -19.77 -1.45 6.09
N VAL A 342 -18.75 -1.98 6.75
CA VAL A 342 -17.65 -1.25 7.36
C VAL A 342 -16.35 -1.66 6.68
N SER A 343 -15.49 -0.72 6.32
CA SER A 343 -14.15 -1.00 5.82
C SER A 343 -13.26 -1.47 6.97
N ASN A 344 -12.58 -2.60 6.82
CA ASN A 344 -11.71 -3.15 7.85
C ASN A 344 -10.38 -2.38 7.91
N HIS A 345 -10.18 -1.59 8.96
CA HIS A 345 -8.96 -0.80 9.17
C HIS A 345 -7.83 -1.57 9.87
N HIS A 346 -7.95 -2.89 10.05
CA HIS A 346 -6.84 -3.72 10.54
C HIS A 346 -5.64 -3.71 9.57
N VAL A 347 -5.88 -3.49 8.28
CA VAL A 347 -4.86 -3.37 7.23
C VAL A 347 -3.86 -4.53 7.29
N THR A 348 -4.37 -5.74 7.27
CA THR A 348 -3.59 -6.98 7.36
C THR A 348 -3.46 -7.68 6.01
N SER A 349 -2.72 -8.79 5.98
CA SER A 349 -2.59 -9.64 4.79
C SER A 349 -3.96 -10.11 4.28
N PRO A 350 -4.25 -10.00 2.97
CA PRO A 350 -5.47 -10.57 2.36
C PRO A 350 -5.63 -12.07 2.61
N MET A 351 -4.53 -12.77 2.90
CA MET A 351 -4.54 -14.20 3.20
C MET A 351 -5.17 -14.54 4.55
N ALA A 352 -5.37 -13.55 5.42
CA ALA A 352 -6.10 -13.71 6.68
C ALA A 352 -7.61 -13.92 6.46
N ASP A 353 -8.17 -13.35 5.39
CA ASP A 353 -9.58 -13.49 5.00
C ASP A 353 -9.71 -13.62 3.47
N VAL A 354 -9.37 -14.77 2.94
CA VAL A 354 -9.39 -15.03 1.48
C VAL A 354 -10.79 -14.90 0.90
N ASN A 355 -11.82 -15.32 1.64
CA ASN A 355 -13.20 -15.22 1.15
C ASN A 355 -13.68 -13.75 1.10
N GLY A 356 -13.41 -12.96 2.13
CA GLY A 356 -13.81 -11.55 2.19
C GLY A 356 -13.03 -10.66 1.21
N THR A 357 -11.81 -11.05 0.85
CA THR A 357 -10.93 -10.31 -0.07
C THR A 357 -11.01 -10.87 -1.50
N CYS A 358 -10.41 -12.02 -1.75
CA CYS A 358 -10.32 -12.62 -3.08
C CYS A 358 -11.67 -13.13 -3.59
N GLY A 359 -12.50 -13.71 -2.71
CA GLY A 359 -13.78 -14.34 -3.05
C GLY A 359 -14.82 -13.38 -3.60
N THR A 360 -14.68 -12.06 -3.40
CA THR A 360 -15.56 -11.04 -3.99
C THR A 360 -15.50 -11.04 -5.53
N CYS A 361 -14.35 -11.36 -6.11
CA CYS A 361 -14.11 -11.39 -7.56
C CYS A 361 -13.81 -12.80 -8.08
N HIS A 362 -13.02 -13.60 -7.34
CA HIS A 362 -12.63 -14.95 -7.74
C HIS A 362 -13.63 -15.99 -7.25
N LYS A 363 -13.93 -16.99 -8.11
CA LYS A 363 -14.90 -18.07 -7.78
C LYS A 363 -14.21 -19.36 -7.31
N ALA A 364 -12.89 -19.33 -7.13
CA ALA A 364 -12.15 -20.45 -6.56
C ALA A 364 -12.42 -20.58 -5.06
N SER A 365 -12.23 -21.77 -4.51
CA SER A 365 -12.27 -21.99 -3.06
C SER A 365 -11.09 -21.32 -2.35
N ASP A 366 -11.20 -21.11 -1.05
CA ASP A 366 -10.13 -20.54 -0.22
C ASP A 366 -8.83 -21.34 -0.36
N ASP A 367 -8.91 -22.68 -0.35
CA ASP A 367 -7.75 -23.55 -0.46
C ASP A 367 -7.09 -23.45 -1.84
N GLU A 368 -7.87 -23.36 -2.92
CA GLU A 368 -7.34 -23.13 -4.27
C GLU A 368 -6.65 -21.77 -4.39
N MET A 369 -7.22 -20.72 -3.81
CA MET A 369 -6.62 -19.39 -3.81
C MET A 369 -5.33 -19.37 -2.98
N LYS A 370 -5.32 -19.95 -1.79
CA LYS A 370 -4.13 -20.10 -0.96
C LYS A 370 -3.02 -20.87 -1.68
N ALA A 371 -3.35 -21.99 -2.32
CA ALA A 371 -2.40 -22.79 -3.08
C ALA A 371 -1.83 -22.00 -4.28
N ARG A 372 -2.66 -21.20 -4.96
CA ARG A 372 -2.21 -20.34 -6.06
C ARG A 372 -1.23 -19.26 -5.57
N VAL A 373 -1.55 -18.55 -4.48
CA VAL A 373 -0.67 -17.55 -3.89
C VAL A 373 0.64 -18.18 -3.45
N ALA A 374 0.60 -19.31 -2.72
CA ALA A 374 1.79 -20.04 -2.32
C ALA A 374 2.66 -20.46 -3.51
N THR A 375 2.04 -20.89 -4.62
CA THR A 375 2.78 -21.24 -5.86
C THR A 375 3.49 -20.03 -6.46
N ILE A 376 2.82 -18.86 -6.52
CA ILE A 376 3.40 -17.62 -7.05
C ILE A 376 4.56 -17.16 -6.16
N GLN A 377 4.35 -17.11 -4.85
CA GLN A 377 5.38 -16.72 -3.88
C GLN A 377 6.59 -17.65 -3.92
N THR A 378 6.37 -18.97 -3.96
CA THR A 378 7.46 -19.97 -4.05
C THR A 378 8.30 -19.76 -5.30
N ARG A 379 7.68 -19.54 -6.46
CA ARG A 379 8.40 -19.28 -7.71
C ARG A 379 9.19 -17.97 -7.66
N PHE A 380 8.60 -16.94 -7.07
CA PHE A 380 9.28 -15.67 -6.87
C PHE A 380 10.51 -15.84 -5.97
N TYR A 381 10.37 -16.50 -4.81
CA TYR A 381 11.49 -16.78 -3.90
C TYR A 381 12.60 -17.59 -4.56
N GLN A 382 12.26 -18.60 -5.37
CA GLN A 382 13.25 -19.37 -6.11
C GLN A 382 14.03 -18.52 -7.11
N ALA A 383 13.36 -17.61 -7.85
CA ALA A 383 14.03 -16.71 -8.78
C ALA A 383 14.90 -15.68 -8.01
N ARG A 384 14.38 -15.12 -6.92
CA ARG A 384 15.11 -14.22 -6.03
C ARG A 384 16.39 -14.87 -5.50
N ASP A 385 16.31 -16.10 -5.01
CA ASP A 385 17.46 -16.78 -4.41
C ASP A 385 18.59 -16.97 -5.43
N VAL A 386 18.27 -17.37 -6.67
CA VAL A 386 19.26 -17.46 -7.76
C VAL A 386 19.91 -16.10 -8.02
N SER A 387 19.11 -15.03 -7.99
CA SER A 387 19.59 -13.67 -8.23
C SER A 387 20.45 -13.15 -7.10
N PHE A 388 20.06 -13.42 -5.85
CA PHE A 388 20.83 -13.02 -4.66
C PHE A 388 22.18 -13.74 -4.60
N ASP A 389 22.22 -15.04 -4.87
CA ASP A 389 23.46 -15.80 -4.94
C ASP A 389 24.39 -15.21 -6.01
N ALA A 390 23.88 -14.97 -7.23
CA ALA A 390 24.67 -14.38 -8.31
C ALA A 390 25.19 -12.95 -7.99
N LEU A 391 24.41 -12.15 -7.24
CA LEU A 391 24.86 -10.82 -6.82
C LEU A 391 25.96 -10.90 -5.74
N VAL A 392 25.86 -11.83 -4.79
CA VAL A 392 26.90 -12.06 -3.79
C VAL A 392 28.18 -12.54 -4.48
N ASP A 393 28.09 -13.52 -5.39
CA ASP A 393 29.24 -13.99 -6.19
C ASP A 393 29.90 -12.83 -6.96
N LEU A 394 29.09 -11.96 -7.59
CA LEU A 394 29.62 -10.77 -8.28
C LEU A 394 30.36 -9.81 -7.33
N ILE A 395 29.85 -9.63 -6.11
CA ILE A 395 30.50 -8.78 -5.09
C ILE A 395 31.85 -9.37 -4.71
N ASP A 396 31.93 -10.68 -4.49
CA ASP A 396 33.17 -11.39 -4.14
C ASP A 396 34.19 -11.36 -5.30
N ASP A 397 33.73 -11.55 -6.53
CA ASP A 397 34.55 -11.43 -7.73
C ASP A 397 35.13 -10.02 -7.91
N ILE A 398 34.36 -8.96 -7.65
CA ILE A 398 34.84 -7.58 -7.70
C ILE A 398 35.93 -7.37 -6.62
N GLN A 399 35.74 -7.86 -5.41
CA GLN A 399 36.75 -7.78 -4.36
C GLN A 399 38.05 -8.50 -4.77
N ALA A 400 37.95 -9.69 -5.32
CA ALA A 400 39.09 -10.44 -5.82
C ALA A 400 39.78 -9.69 -6.96
N ALA A 401 39.02 -9.12 -7.89
CA ALA A 401 39.55 -8.32 -9.02
C ALA A 401 40.33 -7.07 -8.57
N GLN A 402 39.87 -6.40 -7.51
CA GLN A 402 40.56 -5.25 -6.93
C GLN A 402 41.95 -5.60 -6.37
N SER A 403 42.15 -6.87 -5.98
CA SER A 403 43.37 -7.34 -5.33
C SER A 403 44.34 -8.00 -6.29
N ASN A 404 43.93 -8.42 -7.49
CA ASN A 404 44.74 -9.21 -8.43
C ASN A 404 45.27 -8.46 -9.62
N GLY A 405 45.11 -7.10 -9.64
CA GLY A 405 45.64 -6.25 -10.74
C GLY A 405 44.74 -6.21 -11.99
N THR A 406 43.47 -6.57 -11.86
CA THR A 406 42.49 -6.41 -12.94
C THR A 406 42.39 -4.95 -13.37
N PRO A 407 42.36 -4.62 -14.69
CA PRO A 407 42.19 -3.26 -15.17
C PRO A 407 40.98 -2.54 -14.60
N GLN A 408 41.14 -1.26 -14.26
CA GLN A 408 40.12 -0.47 -13.56
C GLN A 408 38.81 -0.34 -14.35
N ASP A 409 38.89 -0.24 -15.67
CA ASP A 409 37.70 -0.18 -16.56
C ASP A 409 36.81 -1.43 -16.47
N ARG A 410 37.42 -2.61 -16.28
CA ARG A 410 36.69 -3.85 -16.05
C ARG A 410 36.05 -3.89 -14.69
N ILE A 411 36.72 -3.41 -13.65
CA ILE A 411 36.17 -3.29 -12.29
C ILE A 411 34.99 -2.33 -12.30
N ASP A 412 35.10 -1.19 -12.97
CA ASP A 412 34.04 -0.20 -13.05
C ASP A 412 32.82 -0.72 -13.86
N ALA A 413 33.05 -1.49 -14.90
CA ALA A 413 31.97 -2.19 -15.61
C ALA A 413 31.23 -3.18 -14.70
N ALA A 414 31.96 -3.98 -13.90
CA ALA A 414 31.38 -4.91 -12.95
C ALA A 414 30.58 -4.19 -11.85
N ARG A 415 31.09 -3.06 -11.32
CA ARG A 415 30.36 -2.21 -10.37
C ARG A 415 29.06 -1.65 -10.93
N ASN A 416 29.00 -1.32 -12.22
CA ASN A 416 27.79 -0.88 -12.88
C ASN A 416 26.76 -2.02 -12.97
N TYR A 417 27.18 -3.26 -13.22
CA TYR A 417 26.30 -4.43 -13.13
C TYR A 417 25.79 -4.63 -11.71
N GLN A 418 26.68 -4.57 -10.70
CA GLN A 418 26.28 -4.65 -9.29
C GLN A 418 25.23 -3.60 -8.93
N ARG A 419 25.45 -2.31 -9.33
CA ARG A 419 24.50 -1.22 -9.10
C ARG A 419 23.13 -1.53 -9.69
N LYS A 420 23.10 -1.96 -10.96
CA LYS A 420 21.83 -2.30 -11.63
C LYS A 420 21.17 -3.49 -10.97
N ALA A 421 21.87 -4.59 -10.75
CA ALA A 421 21.35 -5.79 -10.12
C ALA A 421 20.76 -5.50 -8.73
N ASN A 422 21.48 -4.72 -7.90
CA ASN A 422 21.05 -4.37 -6.56
C ASN A 422 19.72 -3.58 -6.54
N PHE A 423 19.45 -2.76 -7.54
CA PHE A 423 18.18 -2.02 -7.63
C PHE A 423 17.03 -2.90 -8.12
N TYR A 424 17.29 -3.85 -9.02
CA TYR A 424 16.25 -4.70 -9.62
C TYR A 424 15.84 -5.89 -8.74
N MET A 425 16.55 -6.15 -7.64
CA MET A 425 16.29 -7.24 -6.71
C MET A 425 15.55 -6.81 -5.46
#